data_d36ad206143296743b0140e14dedeea1
#
_entry.id   d36ad206143296743b0140e14dedeea1
#
_cell.length_a   1.000
_cell.length_b   1.000
_cell.length_c   1.000
_cell.angle_alpha   90.00
_cell.angle_beta   90.00
_cell.angle_gamma   90.00
#
_symmetry.space_group_name_H-M   'P 1'
#
loop_
_entity.id
_entity.type
_entity.pdbx_description
1 polymer ?
#
loop_
_entity_poly.entity_id
_entity_poly.type
_entity_poly.pdbx_seq_one_letter_code
_entity_poly.pdbx_strand_id
1 'polypeptide(L)'
;MKKNLLKIICLLIISFFTTSIFADIKVHFIDVGQADSILIQCDGENLLLDGGNKADSSLIFSYLKKYEITNLKYVINSHPHEDHVGGLSGALNFAKANQVFSSFSEYNSKAFNDFVKNTEKQNLQVEVLKAGRELSLGNAKIKVLGPIYYDDKMNNNSLVLHLVYDEISFLFTGDMEFDEERSLLDLDLIPQCTVLKVAHHGSENATSYRLLRSVLPQFAVISVGKNNPYNHPNESVLSKLEDAQTKVFRTDLNGDIIFSSDGKELEILSER
;
A
#
# COMPACT_ATOMS: atom_id res chain seq x y z
N MET A 1 -71.11 37.83 11.83
CA MET A 1 -70.37 36.64 12.22
C MET A 1 -69.32 36.30 11.13
N LYS A 2 -68.07 36.72 11.28
CA LYS A 2 -66.97 36.40 10.30
C LYS A 2 -66.11 35.32 10.93
N LYS A 3 -66.13 34.12 10.30
CA LYS A 3 -65.26 33.00 10.66
C LYS A 3 -63.86 33.23 10.08
N ASN A 4 -62.87 33.45 10.93
CA ASN A 4 -61.47 33.47 10.54
C ASN A 4 -60.95 32.04 10.36
N LEU A 5 -60.59 31.69 9.14
CA LEU A 5 -59.97 30.42 8.78
C LEU A 5 -58.47 30.57 8.88
N LEU A 6 -57.91 30.04 9.98
CA LEU A 6 -56.48 30.02 10.22
C LEU A 6 -55.84 28.92 9.35
N LYS A 7 -55.09 29.35 8.31
CA LYS A 7 -54.32 28.43 7.49
C LYS A 7 -53.01 28.10 8.20
N ILE A 8 -52.89 26.88 8.71
CA ILE A 8 -51.65 26.34 9.23
C ILE A 8 -50.81 25.90 8.03
N ILE A 9 -49.72 26.65 7.76
CA ILE A 9 -48.71 26.24 6.78
C ILE A 9 -47.72 25.32 7.52
N CYS A 10 -47.83 24.01 7.28
CA CYS A 10 -46.80 23.07 7.70
C CYS A 10 -45.55 23.24 6.80
N LEU A 11 -44.52 23.85 7.34
CA LEU A 11 -43.17 23.89 6.71
C LEU A 11 -42.54 22.50 6.90
N LEU A 12 -42.53 21.69 5.85
CA LEU A 12 -41.73 20.47 5.81
C LEU A 12 -40.23 20.87 5.70
N ILE A 13 -39.52 20.85 6.82
CA ILE A 13 -38.05 20.95 6.81
C ILE A 13 -37.54 19.60 6.32
N ILE A 14 -37.19 19.52 5.05
CA ILE A 14 -36.43 18.40 4.48
C ILE A 14 -34.98 18.60 5.00
N SER A 15 -34.63 17.92 6.08
CA SER A 15 -33.28 17.80 6.54
C SER A 15 -32.51 16.92 5.52
N PHE A 16 -31.71 17.54 4.69
CA PHE A 16 -30.69 16.81 3.93
C PHE A 16 -29.65 16.33 4.96
N PHE A 17 -29.79 15.08 5.39
CA PHE A 17 -28.68 14.37 5.99
C PHE A 17 -27.64 14.19 4.89
N THR A 18 -26.62 15.03 4.87
CA THR A 18 -25.35 14.69 4.22
C THR A 18 -24.80 13.52 4.99
N THR A 19 -25.02 12.32 4.51
CA THR A 19 -24.24 11.16 4.96
C THR A 19 -22.79 11.49 4.62
N SER A 20 -21.99 11.82 5.63
CA SER A 20 -20.55 11.73 5.49
C SER A 20 -20.28 10.31 5.00
N ILE A 21 -19.81 10.17 3.78
CA ILE A 21 -19.31 8.91 3.26
C ILE A 21 -18.07 8.65 4.11
N PHE A 22 -18.22 7.79 5.13
CA PHE A 22 -17.05 7.28 5.83
C PHE A 22 -16.34 6.37 4.83
N ALA A 23 -15.14 6.74 4.44
CA ALA A 23 -14.32 5.87 3.64
C ALA A 23 -14.06 4.59 4.43
N ASP A 24 -14.51 3.46 3.91
CA ASP A 24 -14.37 2.16 4.56
C ASP A 24 -12.99 1.55 4.30
N ILE A 25 -12.28 2.05 3.25
CA ILE A 25 -10.88 1.73 3.02
C ILE A 25 -10.02 3.00 2.89
N LYS A 26 -8.83 2.97 3.51
CA LYS A 26 -7.77 3.97 3.33
C LYS A 26 -6.45 3.29 3.08
N VAL A 27 -5.74 3.75 2.06
CA VAL A 27 -4.39 3.28 1.71
C VAL A 27 -3.44 4.47 1.78
N HIS A 28 -2.53 4.44 2.74
CA HIS A 28 -1.55 5.49 2.99
C HIS A 28 -0.20 5.07 2.44
N PHE A 29 0.33 5.80 1.49
CA PHE A 29 1.72 5.72 1.07
C PHE A 29 2.50 6.75 1.89
N ILE A 30 3.28 6.27 2.85
CA ILE A 30 3.96 7.10 3.86
C ILE A 30 5.28 7.60 3.27
N ASP A 31 5.57 8.89 3.44
CA ASP A 31 6.86 9.49 3.04
C ASP A 31 7.97 9.07 4.03
N VAL A 32 8.60 7.97 3.73
CA VAL A 32 9.77 7.43 4.45
C VAL A 32 11.08 7.66 3.68
N GLY A 33 11.09 8.65 2.77
CA GLY A 33 12.23 8.92 1.91
C GLY A 33 12.43 7.84 0.85
N GLN A 34 13.69 7.41 0.62
CA GLN A 34 14.01 6.38 -0.37
C GLN A 34 13.73 4.99 0.21
N ALA A 35 12.45 4.62 0.26
CA ALA A 35 11.97 3.40 0.92
C ALA A 35 10.46 3.22 0.69
N ASP A 36 9.91 2.08 1.08
CA ASP A 36 8.49 1.78 1.05
C ASP A 36 7.89 1.62 2.45
N SER A 37 6.74 2.25 2.67
CA SER A 37 5.86 1.94 3.80
C SER A 37 4.42 2.29 3.46
N ILE A 38 3.53 1.31 3.62
CA ILE A 38 2.13 1.46 3.24
C ILE A 38 1.23 0.96 4.37
N LEU A 39 0.41 1.85 4.93
CA LEU A 39 -0.62 1.48 5.90
C LEU A 39 -1.97 1.35 5.18
N ILE A 40 -2.63 0.21 5.37
CA ILE A 40 -3.96 -0.05 4.83
C ILE A 40 -4.93 -0.24 5.99
N GLN A 41 -5.99 0.55 6.00
CA GLN A 41 -7.08 0.48 6.96
C GLN A 41 -8.37 0.09 6.20
N CYS A 42 -9.06 -0.93 6.64
CA CYS A 42 -10.32 -1.35 6.03
C CYS A 42 -11.26 -1.91 7.10
N ASP A 43 -12.45 -1.33 7.23
CA ASP A 43 -13.51 -1.78 8.15
C ASP A 43 -13.01 -2.00 9.59
N GLY A 44 -12.12 -1.12 10.08
CA GLY A 44 -11.55 -1.19 11.42
C GLY A 44 -10.38 -2.18 11.57
N GLU A 45 -9.99 -2.91 10.54
CA GLU A 45 -8.79 -3.73 10.50
C GLU A 45 -7.63 -2.97 9.83
N ASN A 46 -6.39 -3.26 10.24
CA ASN A 46 -5.20 -2.58 9.75
C ASN A 46 -4.14 -3.56 9.28
N LEU A 47 -3.46 -3.20 8.21
CA LEU A 47 -2.31 -3.91 7.65
C LEU A 47 -1.18 -2.90 7.41
N LEU A 48 0.03 -3.24 7.81
CA LEU A 48 1.23 -2.50 7.43
C LEU A 48 2.05 -3.35 6.46
N LEU A 49 2.24 -2.83 5.23
CA LEU A 49 3.09 -3.41 4.20
C LEU A 49 4.37 -2.56 4.11
N ASP A 50 5.48 -3.16 4.43
CA ASP A 50 6.80 -2.53 4.57
C ASP A 50 6.85 -1.39 5.60
N GLY A 51 8.03 -0.99 6.01
CA GLY A 51 8.22 -0.04 7.10
C GLY A 51 9.30 1.00 6.86
N GLY A 52 9.82 1.11 5.64
CA GLY A 52 10.94 1.99 5.36
C GLY A 52 12.28 1.47 5.89
N ASN A 53 13.26 2.37 5.96
CA ASN A 53 14.57 2.07 6.49
C ASN A 53 14.55 1.88 8.01
N LYS A 54 15.60 1.34 8.57
CA LYS A 54 15.74 1.21 10.02
C LYS A 54 15.65 2.56 10.74
N ALA A 55 16.15 3.62 10.13
CA ALA A 55 16.07 4.99 10.66
C ALA A 55 14.62 5.47 10.80
N ASP A 56 13.69 4.92 10.01
CA ASP A 56 12.28 5.31 9.98
C ASP A 56 11.44 4.66 11.08
N SER A 57 12.03 3.77 11.91
CA SER A 57 11.31 3.08 12.99
C SER A 57 10.54 4.03 13.91
N SER A 58 11.11 5.21 14.22
CA SER A 58 10.46 6.22 15.05
C SER A 58 9.35 6.97 14.32
N LEU A 59 9.50 7.15 12.99
CA LEU A 59 8.48 7.72 12.13
C LEU A 59 7.28 6.79 12.07
N ILE A 60 7.49 5.50 11.78
CA ILE A 60 6.43 4.50 11.72
C ILE A 60 5.70 4.38 13.06
N PHE A 61 6.43 4.32 14.17
CA PHE A 61 5.84 4.38 15.52
C PHE A 61 4.92 5.60 15.67
N SER A 62 5.41 6.79 15.32
CA SER A 62 4.67 8.05 15.45
C SER A 62 3.46 8.10 14.51
N TYR A 63 3.59 7.53 13.32
CA TYR A 63 2.53 7.44 12.33
C TYR A 63 1.38 6.58 12.83
N LEU A 64 1.68 5.37 13.30
CA LEU A 64 0.68 4.49 13.89
C LEU A 64 0.01 5.11 15.11
N LYS A 65 0.79 5.81 15.95
CA LYS A 65 0.26 6.54 17.11
C LYS A 65 -0.67 7.69 16.68
N LYS A 66 -0.33 8.47 15.65
CA LYS A 66 -1.15 9.55 15.09
C LYS A 66 -2.53 9.05 14.66
N TYR A 67 -2.58 7.86 14.07
CA TYR A 67 -3.83 7.25 13.59
C TYR A 67 -4.45 6.27 14.62
N GLU A 68 -3.93 6.24 15.87
CA GLU A 68 -4.42 5.39 16.97
C GLU A 68 -4.42 3.88 16.64
N ILE A 69 -3.49 3.43 15.78
CA ILE A 69 -3.38 2.04 15.33
C ILE A 69 -2.59 1.25 16.39
N THR A 70 -3.27 0.61 17.30
CA THR A 70 -2.67 -0.24 18.34
C THR A 70 -2.70 -1.72 18.00
N ASN A 71 -3.40 -2.10 16.91
CA ASN A 71 -3.49 -3.48 16.42
C ASN A 71 -3.35 -3.54 14.91
N LEU A 72 -2.48 -4.41 14.44
CA LEU A 72 -2.25 -4.74 13.04
C LEU A 72 -2.71 -6.17 12.80
N LYS A 73 -3.73 -6.38 11.97
CA LYS A 73 -4.14 -7.73 11.55
C LYS A 73 -2.98 -8.42 10.85
N TYR A 74 -2.29 -7.68 9.98
CA TYR A 74 -1.13 -8.16 9.27
C TYR A 74 0.01 -7.14 9.30
N VAL A 75 1.22 -7.64 9.51
CA VAL A 75 2.47 -6.95 9.18
C VAL A 75 3.11 -7.76 8.05
N ILE A 76 3.31 -7.14 6.91
CA ILE A 76 3.85 -7.80 5.71
C ILE A 76 5.14 -7.09 5.30
N ASN A 77 6.21 -7.84 5.13
CA ASN A 77 7.42 -7.38 4.47
C ASN A 77 7.46 -7.92 3.04
N SER A 78 7.53 -7.04 2.05
CA SER A 78 7.54 -7.44 0.64
C SER A 78 8.77 -8.27 0.30
N HIS A 79 9.95 -7.82 0.75
CA HIS A 79 11.22 -8.51 0.60
C HIS A 79 12.24 -8.00 1.64
N PRO A 80 13.37 -8.71 1.88
CA PRO A 80 14.21 -8.47 3.06
C PRO A 80 15.17 -7.27 2.98
N HIS A 81 15.16 -6.43 1.95
CA HIS A 81 16.00 -5.24 1.90
C HIS A 81 15.64 -4.24 3.01
N GLU A 82 16.65 -3.47 3.45
CA GLU A 82 16.53 -2.60 4.62
C GLU A 82 15.46 -1.52 4.45
N ASP A 83 15.36 -0.94 3.27
CA ASP A 83 14.40 0.11 2.90
C ASP A 83 12.94 -0.36 2.82
N HIS A 84 12.70 -1.64 3.12
CA HIS A 84 11.37 -2.25 3.27
C HIS A 84 11.15 -2.80 4.68
N VAL A 85 12.12 -3.60 5.17
CA VAL A 85 11.95 -4.29 6.46
C VAL A 85 12.34 -3.44 7.66
N GLY A 86 13.20 -2.43 7.47
CA GLY A 86 13.94 -1.77 8.54
C GLY A 86 13.08 -1.14 9.62
N GLY A 87 12.07 -0.38 9.23
CA GLY A 87 11.18 0.34 10.14
C GLY A 87 10.06 -0.51 10.75
N LEU A 88 9.81 -1.75 10.26
CA LEU A 88 8.80 -2.65 10.83
C LEU A 88 9.04 -2.96 12.31
N SER A 89 10.30 -2.88 12.76
CA SER A 89 10.63 -3.00 14.18
C SER A 89 9.96 -1.91 15.02
N GLY A 90 9.79 -0.70 14.49
CA GLY A 90 9.08 0.40 15.15
C GLY A 90 7.59 0.10 15.31
N ALA A 91 6.97 -0.44 14.25
CA ALA A 91 5.57 -0.87 14.28
C ALA A 91 5.34 -1.98 15.31
N LEU A 92 6.15 -3.05 15.29
CA LEU A 92 6.04 -4.19 16.18
C LEU A 92 6.35 -3.86 17.66
N ASN A 93 7.09 -2.79 17.93
CA ASN A 93 7.30 -2.30 19.28
C ASN A 93 6.12 -1.46 19.82
N PHE A 94 5.25 -0.96 18.94
CA PHE A 94 4.11 -0.13 19.31
C PHE A 94 2.78 -0.86 19.24
N ALA A 95 2.49 -1.47 18.08
CA ALA A 95 1.23 -2.14 17.82
C ALA A 95 1.35 -3.65 17.99
N LYS A 96 0.26 -4.27 18.44
CA LYS A 96 0.15 -5.72 18.47
C LYS A 96 -0.14 -6.23 17.06
N ALA A 97 0.68 -7.16 16.56
CA ALA A 97 0.41 -7.88 15.33
C ALA A 97 -0.38 -9.17 15.61
N ASN A 98 -1.25 -9.56 14.67
CA ASN A 98 -1.91 -10.87 14.75
C ASN A 98 -1.16 -11.91 13.92
N GLN A 99 -0.68 -11.52 12.72
CA GLN A 99 0.16 -12.37 11.87
C GLN A 99 1.24 -11.51 11.20
N VAL A 100 2.40 -12.10 10.99
CA VAL A 100 3.56 -11.45 10.39
C VAL A 100 4.04 -12.28 9.21
N PHE A 101 4.13 -11.65 8.05
CA PHE A 101 4.49 -12.30 6.78
C PHE A 101 5.70 -11.64 6.13
N SER A 102 6.43 -12.42 5.35
CA SER A 102 7.47 -11.94 4.44
C SER A 102 7.61 -12.91 3.25
N SER A 103 8.34 -12.50 2.21
CA SER A 103 8.76 -13.42 1.14
C SER A 103 9.78 -14.44 1.61
N PHE A 104 10.47 -14.20 2.73
CA PHE A 104 11.42 -15.10 3.37
C PHE A 104 11.16 -15.18 4.88
N SER A 105 11.42 -16.34 5.48
CA SER A 105 11.43 -16.49 6.96
C SER A 105 12.78 -16.14 7.59
N GLU A 106 13.86 -16.20 6.79
CA GLU A 106 15.23 -15.97 7.23
C GLU A 106 15.98 -15.17 6.16
N TYR A 107 16.78 -14.19 6.58
CA TYR A 107 17.65 -13.44 5.71
C TYR A 107 18.83 -12.86 6.52
N ASN A 108 20.07 -12.95 5.98
CA ASN A 108 21.27 -12.52 6.69
C ASN A 108 21.48 -11.00 6.60
N SER A 109 20.63 -10.23 7.25
CA SER A 109 20.82 -8.80 7.46
C SER A 109 20.44 -8.40 8.87
N LYS A 110 21.03 -7.31 9.37
CA LYS A 110 20.71 -6.79 10.69
C LYS A 110 19.24 -6.32 10.78
N ALA A 111 18.74 -5.66 9.73
CA ALA A 111 17.37 -5.15 9.71
C ALA A 111 16.35 -6.30 9.77
N PHE A 112 16.56 -7.35 8.97
CA PHE A 112 15.68 -8.52 8.97
C PHE A 112 15.75 -9.30 10.29
N ASN A 113 16.95 -9.47 10.87
CA ASN A 113 17.10 -10.11 12.18
C ASN A 113 16.41 -9.31 13.30
N ASP A 114 16.47 -7.97 13.26
CA ASP A 114 15.74 -7.11 14.21
C ASP A 114 14.21 -7.26 14.03
N PHE A 115 13.72 -7.38 12.80
CA PHE A 115 12.31 -7.63 12.49
C PHE A 115 11.85 -8.99 13.04
N VAL A 116 12.57 -10.08 12.77
CA VAL A 116 12.29 -11.42 13.32
C VAL A 116 12.25 -11.37 14.85
N LYS A 117 13.27 -10.80 15.48
CA LYS A 117 13.35 -10.68 16.94
C LYS A 117 12.17 -9.91 17.55
N ASN A 118 11.69 -8.84 16.89
CA ASN A 118 10.52 -8.10 17.38
C ASN A 118 9.22 -8.86 17.16
N THR A 119 9.12 -9.67 16.12
CA THR A 119 8.02 -10.62 15.90
C THR A 119 7.97 -11.68 17.01
N GLU A 120 9.10 -12.27 17.35
CA GLU A 120 9.23 -13.28 18.43
C GLU A 120 8.86 -12.74 19.81
N LYS A 121 9.16 -11.47 20.10
CA LYS A 121 8.73 -10.82 21.36
C LYS A 121 7.21 -10.76 21.51
N GLN A 122 6.47 -10.83 20.41
CA GLN A 122 5.01 -10.91 20.43
C GLN A 122 4.50 -12.36 20.43
N ASN A 123 5.37 -13.36 20.61
CA ASN A 123 5.10 -14.81 20.50
C ASN A 123 4.57 -15.21 19.12
N LEU A 124 5.05 -14.54 18.07
CA LEU A 124 4.74 -14.82 16.67
C LEU A 124 6.01 -15.27 15.92
N GLN A 125 5.81 -15.83 14.74
CA GLN A 125 6.86 -16.16 13.79
C GLN A 125 6.61 -15.45 12.48
N VAL A 126 7.68 -15.21 11.71
CA VAL A 126 7.56 -14.71 10.34
C VAL A 126 7.19 -15.88 9.44
N GLU A 127 5.98 -15.85 8.90
CA GLU A 127 5.48 -16.84 7.95
C GLU A 127 5.83 -16.45 6.52
N VAL A 128 6.25 -17.41 5.69
CA VAL A 128 6.50 -17.17 4.27
C VAL A 128 5.16 -17.09 3.52
N LEU A 129 4.90 -15.92 2.93
CA LEU A 129 3.73 -15.71 2.10
C LEU A 129 4.05 -16.08 0.64
N LYS A 130 3.23 -16.93 0.04
CA LYS A 130 3.48 -17.48 -1.31
C LYS A 130 2.39 -17.09 -2.30
N ALA A 131 2.76 -17.01 -3.57
CA ALA A 131 1.81 -16.83 -4.67
C ALA A 131 0.61 -17.78 -4.59
N GLY A 132 -0.58 -17.28 -4.91
CA GLY A 132 -1.84 -18.00 -4.80
C GLY A 132 -2.52 -17.90 -3.43
N ARG A 133 -1.84 -17.44 -2.38
CA ARG A 133 -2.46 -17.21 -1.06
C ARG A 133 -3.44 -16.05 -1.14
N GLU A 134 -4.56 -16.20 -0.47
CA GLU A 134 -5.55 -15.14 -0.29
C GLU A 134 -5.66 -14.75 1.19
N LEU A 135 -5.77 -13.45 1.44
CA LEU A 135 -6.00 -12.84 2.73
C LEU A 135 -7.22 -11.92 2.66
N SER A 136 -7.78 -11.56 3.80
CA SER A 136 -8.86 -10.56 3.89
C SER A 136 -8.49 -9.46 4.88
N LEU A 137 -8.82 -8.23 4.58
CA LEU A 137 -8.72 -7.09 5.49
C LEU A 137 -10.07 -6.37 5.48
N GLY A 138 -10.87 -6.51 6.56
CA GLY A 138 -12.27 -6.15 6.50
C GLY A 138 -12.96 -6.86 5.34
N ASN A 139 -13.66 -6.12 4.49
CA ASN A 139 -14.28 -6.61 3.26
C ASN A 139 -13.31 -6.65 2.06
N ALA A 140 -12.12 -6.04 2.17
CA ALA A 140 -11.13 -6.12 1.11
C ALA A 140 -10.53 -7.52 0.99
N LYS A 141 -10.30 -7.95 -0.25
CA LYS A 141 -9.63 -9.20 -0.59
C LYS A 141 -8.21 -8.89 -1.07
N ILE A 142 -7.24 -9.64 -0.59
CA ILE A 142 -5.83 -9.50 -0.99
C ILE A 142 -5.38 -10.83 -1.55
N LYS A 143 -4.95 -10.83 -2.80
CA LYS A 143 -4.35 -12.00 -3.46
C LYS A 143 -2.86 -11.78 -3.61
N VAL A 144 -2.07 -12.77 -3.23
CA VAL A 144 -0.63 -12.80 -3.48
C VAL A 144 -0.41 -13.34 -4.89
N LEU A 145 0.15 -12.52 -5.76
CA LEU A 145 0.41 -12.87 -7.16
C LEU A 145 1.83 -13.43 -7.35
N GLY A 146 2.82 -12.87 -6.66
CA GLY A 146 4.22 -13.23 -6.74
C GLY A 146 4.94 -13.17 -5.38
N PRO A 147 6.19 -13.65 -5.31
CA PRO A 147 6.98 -14.14 -6.44
C PRO A 147 6.54 -15.53 -6.91
N ILE A 148 6.62 -15.76 -8.25
CA ILE A 148 6.34 -17.08 -8.84
C ILE A 148 7.52 -18.02 -8.66
N TYR A 149 8.73 -17.48 -8.88
CA TYR A 149 9.99 -18.19 -8.69
C TYR A 149 10.91 -17.37 -7.81
N TYR A 150 11.69 -18.03 -6.96
CA TYR A 150 12.73 -17.36 -6.21
C TYR A 150 13.99 -17.24 -7.08
N ASP A 151 14.60 -16.05 -7.09
CA ASP A 151 15.72 -15.62 -7.90
C ASP A 151 16.89 -15.18 -6.98
N ASP A 152 18.11 -15.21 -7.51
CA ASP A 152 19.30 -14.67 -6.82
C ASP A 152 19.22 -13.12 -6.67
N LYS A 153 18.49 -12.45 -7.55
CA LYS A 153 18.19 -11.02 -7.45
C LYS A 153 17.05 -10.81 -6.44
N MET A 154 17.40 -10.31 -5.27
CA MET A 154 16.46 -10.20 -4.15
C MET A 154 15.19 -9.41 -4.47
N ASN A 155 15.28 -8.37 -5.30
CA ASN A 155 14.14 -7.56 -5.71
C ASN A 155 13.06 -8.38 -6.44
N ASN A 156 13.45 -9.36 -7.27
CA ASN A 156 12.52 -10.25 -7.95
C ASN A 156 11.77 -11.20 -7.00
N ASN A 157 12.21 -11.27 -5.73
CA ASN A 157 11.51 -12.05 -4.70
C ASN A 157 10.53 -11.19 -3.88
N SER A 158 10.18 -10.01 -4.37
CA SER A 158 9.18 -9.14 -3.76
C SER A 158 7.79 -9.77 -3.81
N LEU A 159 7.06 -9.72 -2.71
CA LEU A 159 5.64 -10.03 -2.72
C LEU A 159 4.90 -9.04 -3.62
N VAL A 160 4.17 -9.57 -4.57
CA VAL A 160 3.26 -8.80 -5.42
C VAL A 160 1.85 -9.05 -4.93
N LEU A 161 1.19 -7.99 -4.43
CA LEU A 161 -0.12 -8.09 -3.81
C LEU A 161 -1.17 -7.32 -4.60
N HIS A 162 -2.29 -7.97 -4.90
CA HIS A 162 -3.47 -7.33 -5.48
C HIS A 162 -4.58 -7.25 -4.43
N LEU A 163 -4.93 -6.03 -4.05
CA LEU A 163 -6.02 -5.74 -3.14
C LEU A 163 -7.23 -5.25 -3.92
N VAL A 164 -8.41 -5.80 -3.62
CA VAL A 164 -9.68 -5.40 -4.20
C VAL A 164 -10.66 -5.06 -3.09
N TYR A 165 -11.26 -3.87 -3.19
CA TYR A 165 -12.34 -3.41 -2.36
C TYR A 165 -13.45 -2.86 -3.27
N ASP A 166 -14.50 -3.65 -3.47
CA ASP A 166 -15.56 -3.43 -4.46
C ASP A 166 -15.01 -3.09 -5.87
N GLU A 167 -15.22 -1.87 -6.37
CA GLU A 167 -14.79 -1.43 -7.70
C GLU A 167 -13.34 -0.86 -7.69
N ILE A 168 -12.75 -0.67 -6.52
CA ILE A 168 -11.42 -0.07 -6.36
C ILE A 168 -10.39 -1.16 -6.11
N SER A 169 -9.25 -1.07 -6.79
CA SER A 169 -8.19 -2.05 -6.61
C SER A 169 -6.81 -1.41 -6.61
N PHE A 170 -5.90 -2.05 -5.88
CA PHE A 170 -4.51 -1.65 -5.74
C PHE A 170 -3.59 -2.80 -6.11
N LEU A 171 -2.54 -2.50 -6.85
CA LEU A 171 -1.46 -3.44 -7.12
C LEU A 171 -0.16 -2.93 -6.45
N PHE A 172 0.30 -3.67 -5.44
CA PHE A 172 1.55 -3.41 -4.75
C PHE A 172 2.61 -4.37 -5.29
N THR A 173 3.70 -3.83 -5.80
CA THR A 173 4.70 -4.58 -6.55
C THR A 173 6.03 -4.74 -5.81
N GLY A 174 6.17 -4.10 -4.62
CA GLY A 174 7.45 -4.00 -3.95
C GLY A 174 8.51 -3.48 -4.92
N ASP A 175 9.63 -4.18 -4.95
CA ASP A 175 10.75 -3.87 -5.86
C ASP A 175 10.89 -4.86 -7.03
N MET A 176 9.79 -5.52 -7.41
CA MET A 176 9.73 -6.42 -8.57
C MET A 176 10.43 -5.82 -9.79
N GLU A 177 11.41 -6.53 -10.33
CA GLU A 177 12.10 -6.18 -11.57
C GLU A 177 11.55 -6.95 -12.78
N PHE A 178 12.13 -6.72 -13.96
CA PHE A 178 11.62 -7.27 -15.22
C PHE A 178 11.52 -8.80 -15.29
N ASP A 179 12.35 -9.55 -14.54
CA ASP A 179 12.32 -11.01 -14.63
C ASP A 179 11.07 -11.58 -13.96
N GLU A 180 10.72 -11.10 -12.75
CA GLU A 180 9.48 -11.49 -12.08
C GLU A 180 8.26 -10.87 -12.77
N GLU A 181 8.35 -9.61 -13.20
CA GLU A 181 7.30 -8.96 -14.00
C GLU A 181 6.93 -9.79 -15.23
N ARG A 182 7.95 -10.27 -15.96
CA ARG A 182 7.77 -11.13 -17.14
C ARG A 182 7.10 -12.43 -16.76
N SER A 183 7.54 -13.09 -15.68
CA SER A 183 6.96 -14.35 -15.20
C SER A 183 5.47 -14.21 -14.92
N LEU A 184 5.07 -13.16 -14.22
CA LEU A 184 3.67 -12.87 -13.91
C LEU A 184 2.84 -12.58 -15.17
N LEU A 185 3.38 -11.80 -16.10
CA LEU A 185 2.71 -11.44 -17.36
C LEU A 185 2.58 -12.62 -18.33
N ASP A 186 3.58 -13.51 -18.40
CA ASP A 186 3.55 -14.69 -19.25
C ASP A 186 2.55 -15.74 -18.76
N LEU A 187 2.25 -15.75 -17.47
CA LEU A 187 1.24 -16.58 -16.83
C LEU A 187 -0.15 -15.93 -16.75
N ASP A 188 -0.32 -14.72 -17.31
CA ASP A 188 -1.57 -13.95 -17.27
C ASP A 188 -2.11 -13.74 -15.83
N LEU A 189 -1.20 -13.49 -14.88
CA LEU A 189 -1.53 -13.33 -13.47
C LEU A 189 -1.71 -11.87 -13.03
N ILE A 190 -1.31 -10.90 -13.86
CA ILE A 190 -1.42 -9.47 -13.55
C ILE A 190 -2.81 -8.95 -13.91
N PRO A 191 -3.64 -8.56 -12.94
CA PRO A 191 -4.93 -7.96 -13.19
C PRO A 191 -4.82 -6.47 -13.52
N GLN A 192 -5.90 -5.90 -14.06
CA GLN A 192 -6.09 -4.45 -14.06
C GLN A 192 -6.22 -3.94 -12.62
N CYS A 193 -5.79 -2.70 -12.38
CA CYS A 193 -5.99 -2.06 -11.08
C CYS A 193 -6.26 -0.55 -11.21
N THR A 194 -6.91 0.01 -10.20
CA THR A 194 -7.16 1.44 -10.10
C THR A 194 -5.88 2.20 -9.76
N VAL A 195 -5.11 1.69 -8.80
CA VAL A 195 -3.88 2.32 -8.29
C VAL A 195 -2.72 1.34 -8.36
N LEU A 196 -1.65 1.74 -9.03
CA LEU A 196 -0.39 0.99 -9.10
C LEU A 196 0.64 1.61 -8.14
N LYS A 197 1.18 0.85 -7.19
CA LYS A 197 2.46 1.18 -6.57
C LYS A 197 3.55 0.83 -7.59
N VAL A 198 4.24 1.84 -8.10
CA VAL A 198 5.33 1.64 -9.08
C VAL A 198 6.47 0.86 -8.44
N ALA A 199 6.95 -0.15 -9.15
CA ALA A 199 7.98 -1.04 -8.64
C ALA A 199 9.33 -0.34 -8.46
N HIS A 200 10.07 -0.77 -7.44
CA HIS A 200 11.45 -0.41 -7.17
C HIS A 200 11.71 1.11 -7.26
N HIS A 201 10.85 1.88 -6.59
CA HIS A 201 10.92 3.35 -6.48
C HIS A 201 11.01 4.09 -7.84
N GLY A 202 10.58 3.44 -8.93
CA GLY A 202 10.71 3.97 -10.29
C GLY A 202 12.07 3.70 -10.93
N SER A 203 12.74 2.60 -10.57
CA SER A 203 13.95 2.10 -11.23
C SER A 203 13.72 1.80 -12.72
N GLU A 204 14.72 2.05 -13.56
CA GLU A 204 14.68 1.72 -15.00
C GLU A 204 14.51 0.23 -15.30
N ASN A 205 14.87 -0.64 -14.34
CA ASN A 205 14.78 -2.10 -14.44
C ASN A 205 13.41 -2.67 -14.11
N ALA A 206 12.42 -1.80 -13.86
CA ALA A 206 11.07 -2.16 -13.45
C ALA A 206 10.02 -1.40 -14.27
N THR A 207 8.76 -1.81 -14.15
CA THR A 207 7.61 -1.12 -14.72
C THR A 207 7.71 -0.94 -16.24
N SER A 208 7.58 -2.06 -16.98
CA SER A 208 7.63 -2.06 -18.44
C SER A 208 6.35 -1.50 -19.07
N TYR A 209 6.42 -1.16 -20.36
CA TYR A 209 5.21 -0.86 -21.16
C TYR A 209 4.23 -2.04 -21.20
N ARG A 210 4.73 -3.28 -21.16
CA ARG A 210 3.89 -4.47 -21.15
C ARG A 210 3.07 -4.54 -19.86
N LEU A 211 3.70 -4.26 -18.71
CA LEU A 211 3.01 -4.19 -17.43
C LEU A 211 1.91 -3.12 -17.47
N LEU A 212 2.25 -1.90 -17.85
CA LEU A 212 1.30 -0.77 -17.87
C LEU A 212 0.10 -1.04 -18.79
N ARG A 213 0.32 -1.71 -19.93
CA ARG A 213 -0.78 -2.13 -20.83
C ARG A 213 -1.67 -3.23 -20.26
N SER A 214 -1.15 -4.08 -19.39
CA SER A 214 -1.94 -5.12 -18.72
C SER A 214 -2.69 -4.55 -17.52
N VAL A 215 -2.03 -3.70 -16.72
CA VAL A 215 -2.58 -3.13 -15.49
C VAL A 215 -3.58 -2.00 -15.77
N LEU A 216 -3.36 -1.17 -16.77
CA LEU A 216 -4.16 0.02 -17.14
C LEU A 216 -4.47 0.92 -15.93
N PRO A 217 -3.49 1.34 -15.13
CA PRO A 217 -3.74 2.05 -13.89
C PRO A 217 -4.23 3.48 -14.16
N GLN A 218 -5.24 3.92 -13.42
CA GLN A 218 -5.67 5.32 -13.43
C GLN A 218 -4.67 6.20 -12.68
N PHE A 219 -4.12 5.66 -11.58
CA PHE A 219 -3.17 6.33 -10.71
C PHE A 219 -1.93 5.46 -10.49
N ALA A 220 -0.78 6.12 -10.37
CA ALA A 220 0.45 5.47 -9.97
C ALA A 220 1.07 6.23 -8.80
N VAL A 221 1.59 5.48 -7.82
CA VAL A 221 2.33 6.04 -6.70
C VAL A 221 3.77 5.57 -6.75
N ILE A 222 4.69 6.51 -6.66
CA ILE A 222 6.12 6.24 -6.54
C ILE A 222 6.56 6.65 -5.13
N SER A 223 6.86 5.68 -4.28
CA SER A 223 7.53 5.94 -3.00
C SER A 223 9.00 6.16 -3.30
N VAL A 224 9.51 7.36 -3.05
CA VAL A 224 10.87 7.76 -3.46
C VAL A 224 11.35 8.91 -2.61
N GLY A 225 12.65 8.93 -2.31
CA GLY A 225 13.27 9.99 -1.54
C GLY A 225 13.74 11.16 -2.38
N LYS A 226 13.62 12.37 -1.83
CA LYS A 226 14.15 13.58 -2.46
C LYS A 226 15.69 13.51 -2.55
N ASN A 227 16.24 13.83 -3.72
CA ASN A 227 17.69 13.83 -3.97
C ASN A 227 18.35 12.46 -3.67
N ASN A 228 17.65 11.35 -3.91
CA ASN A 228 18.19 10.03 -3.67
C ASN A 228 19.40 9.71 -4.59
N PRO A 229 20.34 8.87 -4.14
CA PRO A 229 21.58 8.60 -4.89
C PRO A 229 21.37 7.71 -6.12
N TYR A 230 20.18 7.13 -6.30
CA TYR A 230 19.87 6.18 -7.38
C TYR A 230 19.31 6.87 -8.63
N ASN A 231 19.06 8.18 -8.58
CA ASN A 231 18.34 8.93 -9.62
C ASN A 231 16.93 8.36 -9.88
N HIS A 232 16.27 7.86 -8.84
CA HIS A 232 14.87 7.45 -8.92
C HIS A 232 13.93 8.63 -8.67
N PRO A 233 12.73 8.67 -9.29
CA PRO A 233 12.34 7.79 -10.39
C PRO A 233 13.12 8.11 -11.66
N ASN A 234 13.45 7.08 -12.43
CA ASN A 234 14.13 7.25 -13.72
C ASN A 234 13.19 7.92 -14.73
N GLU A 235 13.74 8.81 -15.56
CA GLU A 235 13.01 9.53 -16.61
C GLU A 235 12.25 8.58 -17.55
N SER A 236 12.84 7.42 -17.86
CA SER A 236 12.20 6.41 -18.72
C SER A 236 10.94 5.83 -18.10
N VAL A 237 10.87 5.72 -16.76
CA VAL A 237 9.67 5.25 -16.06
C VAL A 237 8.59 6.32 -16.08
N LEU A 238 8.96 7.58 -15.82
CA LEU A 238 8.03 8.70 -15.90
C LEU A 238 7.43 8.83 -17.30
N SER A 239 8.25 8.72 -18.35
CA SER A 239 7.78 8.75 -19.75
C SER A 239 6.79 7.59 -20.04
N LYS A 240 7.08 6.37 -19.56
CA LYS A 240 6.16 5.23 -19.75
C LYS A 240 4.81 5.45 -19.05
N LEU A 241 4.80 6.05 -17.86
CA LEU A 241 3.58 6.38 -17.12
C LEU A 241 2.78 7.49 -17.81
N GLU A 242 3.47 8.50 -18.36
CA GLU A 242 2.86 9.57 -19.16
C GLU A 242 2.22 9.00 -20.45
N ASP A 243 2.94 8.16 -21.19
CA ASP A 243 2.42 7.49 -22.39
C ASP A 243 1.20 6.59 -22.07
N ALA A 244 1.15 6.02 -20.87
CA ALA A 244 0.01 5.26 -20.37
C ALA A 244 -1.14 6.16 -19.86
N GLN A 245 -1.00 7.48 -19.91
CA GLN A 245 -1.96 8.46 -19.40
C GLN A 245 -2.31 8.27 -17.91
N THR A 246 -1.37 7.75 -17.14
CA THR A 246 -1.53 7.48 -15.71
C THR A 246 -1.20 8.72 -14.89
N LYS A 247 -2.09 9.11 -13.98
CA LYS A 247 -1.81 10.23 -13.05
C LYS A 247 -0.83 9.78 -11.97
N VAL A 248 0.34 10.41 -11.92
CA VAL A 248 1.44 10.03 -11.04
C VAL A 248 1.46 10.89 -9.78
N PHE A 249 1.61 10.24 -8.62
CA PHE A 249 1.93 10.84 -7.33
C PHE A 249 3.29 10.33 -6.86
N ARG A 250 4.07 11.20 -6.19
CA ARG A 250 5.40 10.86 -5.69
C ARG A 250 5.57 11.35 -4.28
N THR A 251 6.08 10.50 -3.38
CA THR A 251 6.24 10.88 -1.96
C THR A 251 7.24 12.03 -1.76
N ASP A 252 8.29 12.11 -2.57
CA ASP A 252 9.26 13.21 -2.51
C ASP A 252 8.70 14.59 -2.89
N LEU A 253 7.61 14.62 -3.64
CA LEU A 253 6.90 15.83 -4.06
C LEU A 253 5.63 16.10 -3.24
N ASN A 254 4.88 15.05 -2.93
CA ASN A 254 3.54 15.13 -2.34
C ASN A 254 3.51 14.86 -0.83
N GLY A 255 4.61 14.40 -0.21
CA GLY A 255 4.61 13.92 1.17
C GLY A 255 3.81 12.63 1.31
N ASP A 256 3.12 12.44 2.41
CA ASP A 256 2.18 11.34 2.57
C ASP A 256 1.04 11.44 1.55
N ILE A 257 0.69 10.31 0.93
CA ILE A 257 -0.38 10.23 -0.07
C ILE A 257 -1.41 9.23 0.43
N ILE A 258 -2.65 9.66 0.59
CA ILE A 258 -3.73 8.84 1.14
C ILE A 258 -4.83 8.71 0.10
N PHE A 259 -5.13 7.48 -0.30
CA PHE A 259 -6.30 7.13 -1.08
C PHE A 259 -7.39 6.65 -0.13
N SER A 260 -8.58 7.23 -0.22
CA SER A 260 -9.74 6.87 0.59
C SER A 260 -10.91 6.52 -0.33
N SER A 261 -11.66 5.46 -0.02
CA SER A 261 -12.78 5.03 -0.85
C SER A 261 -13.90 4.40 -0.03
N ASP A 262 -15.12 4.53 -0.54
CA ASP A 262 -16.32 3.78 -0.14
C ASP A 262 -16.54 2.52 -1.00
N GLY A 263 -15.58 2.18 -1.87
CA GLY A 263 -15.63 1.09 -2.82
C GLY A 263 -16.02 1.51 -4.25
N LYS A 264 -16.50 2.74 -4.45
CA LYS A 264 -16.92 3.27 -5.78
C LYS A 264 -16.18 4.55 -6.13
N GLU A 265 -16.21 5.52 -5.23
CA GLU A 265 -15.53 6.79 -5.42
C GLU A 265 -14.17 6.77 -4.71
N LEU A 266 -13.19 7.44 -5.30
CA LEU A 266 -11.83 7.52 -4.78
C LEU A 266 -11.47 8.98 -4.52
N GLU A 267 -11.19 9.28 -3.25
CA GLU A 267 -10.64 10.56 -2.81
C GLU A 267 -9.13 10.42 -2.60
N ILE A 268 -8.37 11.44 -2.98
CA ILE A 268 -6.91 11.45 -2.84
C ILE A 268 -6.52 12.70 -2.07
N LEU A 269 -5.82 12.49 -0.97
CA LEU A 269 -5.22 13.54 -0.15
C LEU A 269 -3.71 13.41 -0.21
N SER A 270 -3.01 14.54 -0.30
CA SER A 270 -1.55 14.59 -0.14
C SER A 270 -1.18 15.67 0.85
N GLU A 271 -0.06 15.48 1.53
CA GLU A 271 0.41 16.41 2.56
C GLU A 271 0.93 17.72 1.96
N ARG A 272 1.46 17.63 0.71
CA ARG A 272 2.06 18.75 -0.06
C ARG A 272 1.49 18.83 -1.46
#